data_6678e7e88336a6c64fc1f39e06ac8669
#
_entry.id   6678e7e88336a6c64fc1f39e06ac8669
#
_cell.length_a   1.000
_cell.length_b   1.000
_cell.length_c   1.000
_cell.angle_alpha   90.00
_cell.angle_beta   90.00
_cell.angle_gamma   90.00
#
_symmetry.space_group_name_H-M   'P 1'
#
loop_
_entity.id
_entity.type
_entity.pdbx_description
1 polymer ?
#
loop_
_entity_poly.entity_id
_entity_poly.type
_entity_poly.pdbx_seq_one_letter_code
_entity_poly.pdbx_strand_id
1 'polypeptide(L)'
;FPAINDGSNAYNILIDLLKIAPQNYDIMLGTGLYCYLAAVLPEKYSILKPMLYFLPEGNRELGLSLLKASGKNALYANIESKVALLNFYYDFEGNANEAINIAKELNERYPKNPYFKRYLGRCYVSFGDLAKYESTWRELLVDYIQGKEGYDEYSAREALYYVGYALMSRGEYDMALKYFLKCNDANKLLDKEPTGFQTKTLLKIGNIYDIKKRRTDAEGYYKKILALKDVSNSHAEAEKYLKTPFKK
;
A
#
# COMPACT_ATOMS: atom_id res chain seq x y z
N PHE A 1 -9.86 -30.05 4.08
CA PHE A 1 -9.55 -28.67 3.61
C PHE A 1 -9.13 -28.69 2.14
N PRO A 2 -10.09 -28.66 1.17
CA PRO A 2 -9.79 -28.79 -0.26
C PRO A 2 -8.74 -27.77 -0.74
N ALA A 3 -8.90 -26.49 -0.40
CA ALA A 3 -8.00 -25.43 -0.84
C ALA A 3 -6.52 -25.61 -0.42
N ILE A 4 -6.26 -26.26 0.72
CA ILE A 4 -4.89 -26.57 1.16
C ILE A 4 -4.29 -27.67 0.27
N ASN A 5 -5.06 -28.71 -0.01
CA ASN A 5 -4.62 -29.80 -0.89
C ASN A 5 -4.38 -29.28 -2.32
N ASP A 6 -5.26 -28.41 -2.82
CA ASP A 6 -5.13 -27.81 -4.15
C ASP A 6 -3.86 -26.95 -4.23
N GLY A 7 -3.58 -26.15 -3.18
CA GLY A 7 -2.36 -25.37 -3.08
C GLY A 7 -1.08 -26.21 -3.06
N SER A 8 -1.08 -27.31 -2.29
CA SER A 8 0.05 -28.24 -2.25
C SER A 8 0.26 -28.94 -3.60
N ASN A 9 -0.82 -29.41 -4.22
CA ASN A 9 -0.75 -30.05 -5.53
C ASN A 9 -0.24 -29.09 -6.60
N ALA A 10 -0.75 -27.86 -6.62
CA ALA A 10 -0.28 -26.82 -7.56
C ALA A 10 1.22 -26.56 -7.40
N TYR A 11 1.71 -26.44 -6.14
CA TYR A 11 3.13 -26.25 -5.88
C TYR A 11 3.97 -27.43 -6.39
N ASN A 12 3.58 -28.68 -6.10
CA ASN A 12 4.30 -29.86 -6.56
C ASN A 12 4.36 -29.93 -8.09
N ILE A 13 3.25 -29.63 -8.77
CA ILE A 13 3.23 -29.55 -10.24
C ILE A 13 4.20 -28.49 -10.76
N LEU A 14 4.24 -27.29 -10.15
CA LEU A 14 5.15 -26.22 -10.55
C LEU A 14 6.63 -26.62 -10.33
N ILE A 15 6.95 -27.29 -9.24
CA ILE A 15 8.30 -27.81 -8.98
C ILE A 15 8.70 -28.87 -10.00
N ASP A 16 7.81 -29.78 -10.34
CA ASP A 16 8.09 -30.81 -11.35
C ASP A 16 8.25 -30.20 -12.75
N LEU A 17 7.44 -29.20 -13.08
CA LEU A 17 7.62 -28.44 -14.32
C LEU A 17 8.97 -27.71 -14.39
N LEU A 18 9.45 -27.15 -13.28
CA LEU A 18 10.79 -26.52 -13.24
C LEU A 18 11.92 -27.54 -13.42
N LYS A 19 11.76 -28.80 -12.97
CA LYS A 19 12.73 -29.86 -13.23
C LYS A 19 12.78 -30.24 -14.73
N ILE A 20 11.61 -30.28 -15.38
CA ILE A 20 11.48 -30.64 -16.81
C ILE A 20 11.93 -29.48 -17.70
N ALA A 21 11.58 -28.25 -17.34
CA ALA A 21 11.84 -27.06 -18.12
C ALA A 21 12.46 -25.92 -17.28
N PRO A 22 13.71 -26.07 -16.80
CA PRO A 22 14.34 -25.16 -15.85
C PRO A 22 14.58 -23.75 -16.42
N GLN A 23 14.53 -23.58 -17.73
CA GLN A 23 14.65 -22.26 -18.38
C GLN A 23 13.30 -21.66 -18.81
N ASN A 24 12.18 -22.28 -18.42
CA ASN A 24 10.88 -21.66 -18.63
C ASN A 24 10.59 -20.68 -17.49
N TYR A 25 10.93 -19.43 -17.73
CA TYR A 25 10.79 -18.36 -16.74
C TYR A 25 9.34 -18.01 -16.39
N ASP A 26 8.36 -18.38 -17.22
CA ASP A 26 6.94 -18.15 -16.92
C ASP A 26 6.45 -19.01 -15.74
N ILE A 27 6.97 -20.23 -15.59
CA ILE A 27 6.66 -21.12 -14.46
C ILE A 27 7.19 -20.54 -13.13
N MET A 28 8.26 -19.77 -13.19
CA MET A 28 8.91 -19.18 -12.00
C MET A 28 8.02 -18.15 -11.29
N LEU A 29 7.01 -17.56 -11.96
CA LEU A 29 6.03 -16.68 -11.29
C LEU A 29 5.28 -17.46 -10.20
N GLY A 30 4.62 -18.55 -10.56
CA GLY A 30 3.80 -19.33 -9.62
C GLY A 30 4.64 -19.93 -8.50
N THR A 31 5.79 -20.53 -8.85
CA THR A 31 6.70 -21.11 -7.85
C THR A 31 7.27 -20.05 -6.91
N GLY A 32 7.67 -18.89 -7.47
CA GLY A 32 8.21 -17.77 -6.70
C GLY A 32 7.19 -17.17 -5.75
N LEU A 33 5.94 -16.99 -6.20
CA LEU A 33 4.83 -16.53 -5.35
C LEU A 33 4.60 -17.50 -4.18
N TYR A 34 4.53 -18.81 -4.46
CA TYR A 34 4.34 -19.80 -3.42
C TYR A 34 5.49 -19.77 -2.40
N CYS A 35 6.74 -19.91 -2.86
CA CYS A 35 7.91 -19.93 -1.99
C CYS A 35 7.96 -18.70 -1.07
N TYR A 36 7.68 -17.52 -1.61
CA TYR A 36 7.71 -16.29 -0.85
C TYR A 36 6.56 -16.19 0.16
N LEU A 37 5.32 -16.40 -0.29
CA LEU A 37 4.13 -16.21 0.55
C LEU A 37 4.06 -17.27 1.65
N ALA A 38 4.41 -18.53 1.37
CA ALA A 38 4.43 -19.60 2.36
C ALA A 38 5.45 -19.34 3.48
N ALA A 39 6.54 -18.62 3.19
CA ALA A 39 7.49 -18.18 4.22
C ALA A 39 6.99 -16.96 5.02
N VAL A 40 6.48 -15.93 4.33
CA VAL A 40 6.25 -14.61 4.94
C VAL A 40 4.87 -14.49 5.62
N LEU A 41 3.83 -15.13 5.08
CA LEU A 41 2.48 -15.02 5.64
C LEU A 41 2.37 -15.55 7.08
N PRO A 42 2.97 -16.70 7.46
CA PRO A 42 2.95 -17.19 8.84
C PRO A 42 3.68 -16.29 9.82
N GLU A 43 4.72 -15.58 9.36
CA GLU A 43 5.45 -14.60 10.17
C GLU A 43 4.58 -13.37 10.47
N LYS A 44 3.91 -12.85 9.45
CA LYS A 44 3.09 -11.64 9.54
C LYS A 44 1.73 -11.89 10.19
N TYR A 45 1.15 -13.07 9.97
CA TYR A 45 -0.18 -13.45 10.45
C TYR A 45 -0.13 -14.78 11.17
N SER A 46 0.15 -14.74 12.47
CA SER A 46 0.30 -15.96 13.31
C SER A 46 -0.91 -16.89 13.29
N ILE A 47 -2.11 -16.37 13.03
CA ILE A 47 -3.34 -17.14 12.90
C ILE A 47 -3.29 -18.11 11.70
N LEU A 48 -2.44 -17.88 10.71
CA LEU A 48 -2.29 -18.75 9.54
C LEU A 48 -1.34 -19.92 9.79
N LYS A 49 -0.52 -19.89 10.85
CA LYS A 49 0.46 -20.95 11.14
C LYS A 49 -0.12 -22.36 11.16
N PRO A 50 -1.27 -22.64 11.84
CA PRO A 50 -1.82 -23.98 11.87
C PRO A 50 -2.30 -24.48 10.50
N MET A 51 -2.78 -23.54 9.65
CA MET A 51 -3.25 -23.88 8.30
C MET A 51 -2.10 -24.19 7.34
N LEU A 52 -1.00 -23.47 7.48
CA LEU A 52 0.16 -23.58 6.61
C LEU A 52 1.12 -24.71 7.03
N TYR A 53 0.92 -25.30 8.22
CA TYR A 53 1.73 -26.42 8.71
C TYR A 53 1.68 -27.66 7.78
N PHE A 54 0.58 -27.86 7.06
CA PHE A 54 0.40 -28.97 6.13
C PHE A 54 0.86 -28.67 4.70
N LEU A 55 1.34 -27.48 4.44
CA LEU A 55 1.86 -27.08 3.13
C LEU A 55 3.39 -27.23 3.08
N PRO A 56 3.97 -27.44 1.90
CA PRO A 56 5.43 -27.39 1.73
C PRO A 56 6.01 -26.07 2.26
N GLU A 57 7.16 -26.19 2.93
CA GLU A 57 7.81 -25.03 3.57
C GLU A 57 8.19 -23.96 2.53
N GLY A 58 7.91 -22.71 2.86
CA GLY A 58 8.29 -21.59 2.02
C GLY A 58 9.78 -21.25 2.11
N ASN A 59 10.28 -20.57 1.10
CA ASN A 59 11.64 -20.02 1.09
C ASN A 59 11.61 -18.61 0.49
N ARG A 60 11.76 -17.61 1.37
CA ARG A 60 11.68 -16.18 1.03
C ARG A 60 12.70 -15.77 -0.03
N GLU A 61 13.96 -16.17 0.13
CA GLU A 61 15.05 -15.79 -0.78
C GLU A 61 14.89 -16.46 -2.15
N LEU A 62 14.55 -17.76 -2.16
CA LEU A 62 14.26 -18.48 -3.38
C LEU A 62 13.05 -17.85 -4.10
N GLY A 63 11.99 -17.52 -3.37
CA GLY A 63 10.80 -16.87 -3.94
C GLY A 63 11.14 -15.56 -4.64
N LEU A 64 11.87 -14.66 -3.98
CA LEU A 64 12.32 -13.39 -4.58
C LEU A 64 13.25 -13.62 -5.78
N SER A 65 14.15 -14.60 -5.70
CA SER A 65 15.06 -14.96 -6.80
C SER A 65 14.30 -15.43 -8.05
N LEU A 66 13.35 -16.34 -7.89
CA LEU A 66 12.51 -16.84 -8.98
C LEU A 66 11.67 -15.72 -9.61
N LEU A 67 11.08 -14.85 -8.80
CA LEU A 67 10.31 -13.71 -9.29
C LEU A 67 11.19 -12.70 -10.04
N LYS A 68 12.43 -12.45 -9.59
CA LYS A 68 13.40 -11.62 -10.32
C LYS A 68 13.76 -12.24 -11.67
N ALA A 69 14.02 -13.53 -11.71
CA ALA A 69 14.32 -14.25 -12.94
C ALA A 69 13.14 -14.19 -13.93
N SER A 70 11.92 -14.44 -13.46
CA SER A 70 10.70 -14.31 -14.23
C SER A 70 10.47 -12.88 -14.71
N GLY A 71 10.56 -11.89 -13.83
CA GLY A 71 10.37 -10.47 -14.17
C GLY A 71 11.37 -9.96 -15.22
N LYS A 72 12.52 -10.60 -15.35
CA LYS A 72 13.56 -10.25 -16.35
C LYS A 72 13.38 -11.01 -17.67
N ASN A 73 13.06 -12.30 -17.63
CA ASN A 73 13.24 -13.21 -18.78
C ASN A 73 11.95 -13.89 -19.24
N ALA A 74 10.85 -13.86 -18.48
CA ALA A 74 9.60 -14.50 -18.86
C ALA A 74 8.97 -13.82 -20.08
N LEU A 75 8.34 -14.61 -20.93
CA LEU A 75 7.66 -14.12 -22.13
C LEU A 75 6.30 -13.49 -21.77
N TYR A 76 5.53 -14.17 -20.93
CA TYR A 76 4.17 -13.76 -20.55
C TYR A 76 4.11 -13.20 -19.12
N ALA A 77 4.79 -13.83 -18.17
CA ALA A 77 4.69 -13.52 -16.74
C ALA A 77 5.61 -12.38 -16.25
N ASN A 78 6.31 -11.66 -17.17
CA ASN A 78 7.31 -10.67 -16.73
C ASN A 78 6.70 -9.49 -15.95
N ILE A 79 5.55 -8.99 -16.37
CA ILE A 79 4.91 -7.85 -15.70
C ILE A 79 4.30 -8.27 -14.37
N GLU A 80 3.60 -9.39 -14.33
CA GLU A 80 3.01 -9.97 -13.11
C GLU A 80 4.08 -10.23 -12.06
N SER A 81 5.24 -10.74 -12.46
CA SER A 81 6.38 -10.96 -11.55
C SER A 81 6.94 -9.65 -11.01
N LYS A 82 7.04 -8.61 -11.84
CA LYS A 82 7.44 -7.26 -11.38
C LYS A 82 6.42 -6.64 -10.45
N VAL A 83 5.12 -6.82 -10.73
CA VAL A 83 4.05 -6.37 -9.83
C VAL A 83 4.12 -7.08 -8.49
N ALA A 84 4.35 -8.40 -8.49
CA ALA A 84 4.53 -9.17 -7.25
C ALA A 84 5.75 -8.66 -6.46
N LEU A 85 6.89 -8.48 -7.11
CA LEU A 85 8.10 -7.93 -6.49
C LEU A 85 7.87 -6.52 -5.93
N LEU A 86 7.19 -5.65 -6.67
CA LEU A 86 6.86 -4.31 -6.20
C LEU A 86 6.06 -4.34 -4.90
N ASN A 87 5.01 -5.18 -4.86
CA ASN A 87 4.19 -5.35 -3.66
C ASN A 87 5.01 -5.94 -2.51
N PHE A 88 5.82 -6.96 -2.78
CA PHE A 88 6.62 -7.61 -1.74
C PHE A 88 7.66 -6.66 -1.17
N TYR A 89 8.41 -5.94 -1.99
CA TYR A 89 9.37 -4.97 -1.51
C TYR A 89 8.74 -3.80 -0.76
N TYR A 90 7.58 -3.33 -1.20
CA TYR A 90 6.90 -2.21 -0.56
C TYR A 90 6.18 -2.62 0.74
N ASP A 91 5.36 -3.70 0.70
CA ASP A 91 4.40 -4.03 1.77
C ASP A 91 4.97 -4.99 2.83
N PHE A 92 5.98 -5.80 2.47
CA PHE A 92 6.52 -6.85 3.34
C PHE A 92 7.98 -6.65 3.70
N GLU A 93 8.83 -6.33 2.71
CA GLU A 93 10.26 -6.21 2.93
C GLU A 93 10.69 -4.83 3.48
N GLY A 94 9.87 -3.80 3.28
CA GLY A 94 10.24 -2.43 3.58
C GLY A 94 11.45 -1.94 2.74
N ASN A 95 11.73 -2.61 1.61
CA ASN A 95 12.85 -2.26 0.74
C ASN A 95 12.43 -1.21 -0.29
N ALA A 96 12.43 0.05 0.17
CA ALA A 96 12.00 1.17 -0.66
C ALA A 96 12.83 1.34 -1.93
N ASN A 97 14.13 0.99 -1.92
CA ASN A 97 15.00 1.12 -3.08
C ASN A 97 14.62 0.18 -4.22
N GLU A 98 14.38 -1.10 -3.92
CA GLU A 98 13.92 -2.07 -4.92
C GLU A 98 12.50 -1.71 -5.40
N ALA A 99 11.62 -1.35 -4.47
CA ALA A 99 10.25 -0.99 -4.82
C ALA A 99 10.19 0.22 -5.78
N ILE A 100 10.95 1.29 -5.52
CA ILE A 100 10.89 2.49 -6.37
C ILE A 100 11.47 2.25 -7.77
N ASN A 101 12.50 1.40 -7.90
CA ASN A 101 13.08 1.09 -9.20
C ASN A 101 12.06 0.35 -10.08
N ILE A 102 11.36 -0.64 -9.51
CA ILE A 102 10.31 -1.37 -10.22
C ILE A 102 9.12 -0.45 -10.52
N ALA A 103 8.69 0.39 -9.55
CA ALA A 103 7.59 1.32 -9.75
C ALA A 103 7.85 2.32 -10.88
N LYS A 104 9.09 2.85 -10.97
CA LYS A 104 9.51 3.72 -12.07
C LYS A 104 9.44 3.01 -13.41
N GLU A 105 10.07 1.83 -13.53
CA GLU A 105 10.06 1.04 -14.76
C GLU A 105 8.62 0.76 -15.24
N LEU A 106 7.75 0.29 -14.33
CA LEU A 106 6.36 -0.02 -14.67
C LEU A 106 5.56 1.23 -15.05
N ASN A 107 5.75 2.35 -14.34
CA ASN A 107 5.06 3.60 -14.67
C ASN A 107 5.56 4.22 -15.99
N GLU A 108 6.84 4.12 -16.30
CA GLU A 108 7.40 4.56 -17.58
C GLU A 108 6.86 3.74 -18.75
N ARG A 109 6.78 2.42 -18.58
CA ARG A 109 6.26 1.51 -19.60
C ARG A 109 4.75 1.60 -19.78
N TYR A 110 4.02 1.90 -18.70
CA TYR A 110 2.56 1.98 -18.66
C TYR A 110 2.06 3.28 -18.00
N PRO A 111 2.34 4.45 -18.60
CA PRO A 111 2.11 5.76 -17.95
C PRO A 111 0.64 6.08 -17.68
N LYS A 112 -0.28 5.37 -18.34
CA LYS A 112 -1.73 5.53 -18.17
C LYS A 112 -2.30 4.60 -17.08
N ASN A 113 -1.50 3.72 -16.49
CA ASN A 113 -1.96 2.79 -15.49
C ASN A 113 -1.93 3.42 -14.09
N PRO A 114 -3.09 3.71 -13.45
CA PRO A 114 -3.12 4.37 -12.16
C PRO A 114 -2.50 3.53 -11.03
N TYR A 115 -2.51 2.20 -11.13
CA TYR A 115 -1.91 1.31 -10.15
C TYR A 115 -0.39 1.57 -10.01
N PHE A 116 0.32 1.66 -11.12
CA PHE A 116 1.76 1.91 -11.11
C PHE A 116 2.10 3.33 -10.66
N LYS A 117 1.31 4.31 -11.10
CA LYS A 117 1.43 5.71 -10.65
C LYS A 117 1.21 5.83 -9.14
N ARG A 118 0.23 5.13 -8.56
CA ARG A 118 -0.02 5.08 -7.11
C ARG A 118 1.17 4.51 -6.35
N TYR A 119 1.72 3.37 -6.76
CA TYR A 119 2.90 2.79 -6.11
C TYR A 119 4.12 3.69 -6.23
N LEU A 120 4.32 4.34 -7.38
CA LEU A 120 5.38 5.32 -7.54
C LEU A 120 5.22 6.50 -6.54
N GLY A 121 4.02 7.03 -6.42
CA GLY A 121 3.70 8.08 -5.43
C GLY A 121 3.96 7.63 -3.99
N ARG A 122 3.55 6.40 -3.63
CA ARG A 122 3.83 5.79 -2.31
C ARG A 122 5.33 5.63 -2.03
N CYS A 123 6.09 5.18 -3.03
CA CYS A 123 7.53 5.06 -2.90
C CYS A 123 8.19 6.42 -2.67
N TYR A 124 7.78 7.48 -3.38
CA TYR A 124 8.30 8.83 -3.12
C TYR A 124 7.98 9.33 -1.71
N VAL A 125 6.83 8.97 -1.13
CA VAL A 125 6.53 9.25 0.28
C VAL A 125 7.54 8.58 1.21
N SER A 126 7.86 7.29 0.97
CA SER A 126 8.85 6.54 1.77
C SER A 126 10.26 7.12 1.70
N PHE A 127 10.61 7.76 0.58
CA PHE A 127 11.89 8.46 0.40
C PHE A 127 11.91 9.89 0.95
N GLY A 128 10.75 10.43 1.36
CA GLY A 128 10.64 11.82 1.79
C GLY A 128 10.86 12.85 0.67
N ASP A 129 10.80 12.44 -0.61
CA ASP A 129 10.91 13.34 -1.77
C ASP A 129 9.58 14.10 -1.96
N LEU A 130 9.42 15.15 -1.14
CA LEU A 130 8.19 15.92 -1.02
C LEU A 130 7.70 16.48 -2.37
N ALA A 131 8.62 16.90 -3.23
CA ALA A 131 8.28 17.50 -4.52
C ALA A 131 7.73 16.44 -5.49
N LYS A 132 8.44 15.30 -5.60
CA LYS A 132 8.02 14.23 -6.53
C LYS A 132 6.75 13.53 -6.07
N TYR A 133 6.59 13.25 -4.77
CA TYR A 133 5.35 12.64 -4.35
C TYR A 133 4.15 13.56 -4.53
N GLU A 134 4.30 14.86 -4.23
CA GLU A 134 3.19 15.79 -4.43
C GLU A 134 2.79 15.91 -5.90
N SER A 135 3.76 16.08 -6.82
CA SER A 135 3.46 16.15 -8.25
C SER A 135 2.76 14.89 -8.75
N THR A 136 3.26 13.70 -8.36
CA THR A 136 2.67 12.42 -8.77
C THR A 136 1.22 12.28 -8.29
N TRP A 137 0.94 12.63 -7.02
CA TRP A 137 -0.42 12.55 -6.49
C TRP A 137 -1.36 13.62 -7.04
N ARG A 138 -0.85 14.82 -7.36
CA ARG A 138 -1.64 15.86 -8.05
C ARG A 138 -2.01 15.43 -9.47
N GLU A 139 -1.07 14.87 -10.21
CA GLU A 139 -1.35 14.32 -11.55
C GLU A 139 -2.42 13.24 -11.49
N LEU A 140 -2.33 12.31 -10.54
CA LEU A 140 -3.33 11.26 -10.37
C LEU A 140 -4.71 11.84 -10.07
N LEU A 141 -4.80 12.87 -9.21
CA LEU A 141 -6.06 13.53 -8.90
C LEU A 141 -6.64 14.26 -10.12
N VAL A 142 -5.79 14.90 -10.93
CA VAL A 142 -6.20 15.55 -12.19
C VAL A 142 -6.71 14.51 -13.19
N ASP A 143 -6.01 13.38 -13.33
CA ASP A 143 -6.40 12.28 -14.22
C ASP A 143 -7.78 11.71 -13.82
N TYR A 144 -8.05 11.56 -12.51
CA TYR A 144 -9.37 11.18 -12.00
C TYR A 144 -10.46 12.22 -12.33
N ILE A 145 -10.19 13.53 -12.07
CA ILE A 145 -11.14 14.61 -12.34
C ILE A 145 -11.48 14.69 -13.84
N GLN A 146 -10.51 14.37 -14.70
CA GLN A 146 -10.70 14.30 -16.15
C GLN A 146 -11.44 13.04 -16.62
N GLY A 147 -11.81 12.14 -15.72
CA GLY A 147 -12.51 10.90 -16.03
C GLY A 147 -11.68 9.91 -16.85
N LYS A 148 -10.34 9.92 -16.68
CA LYS A 148 -9.48 8.97 -17.39
C LYS A 148 -9.76 7.55 -16.91
N GLU A 149 -9.74 6.63 -17.88
CA GLU A 149 -10.01 5.21 -17.63
C GLU A 149 -9.08 4.62 -16.58
N GLY A 150 -9.65 3.82 -15.66
CA GLY A 150 -8.92 3.15 -14.58
C GLY A 150 -8.65 4.00 -13.33
N TYR A 151 -8.93 5.30 -13.37
CA TYR A 151 -8.83 6.19 -12.21
C TYR A 151 -10.16 6.21 -11.45
N ASP A 152 -10.16 5.72 -10.23
CA ASP A 152 -11.33 5.53 -9.37
C ASP A 152 -11.33 6.44 -8.13
N GLU A 153 -12.42 6.41 -7.39
CA GLU A 153 -12.60 7.17 -6.16
C GLU A 153 -11.58 6.78 -5.07
N TYR A 154 -11.14 5.51 -5.03
CA TYR A 154 -10.13 5.05 -4.08
C TYR A 154 -8.78 5.69 -4.38
N SER A 155 -8.43 5.79 -5.66
CA SER A 155 -7.21 6.47 -6.13
C SER A 155 -7.26 7.96 -5.83
N ALA A 156 -8.40 8.60 -6.07
CA ALA A 156 -8.62 10.01 -5.78
C ALA A 156 -8.55 10.31 -4.28
N ARG A 157 -9.17 9.48 -3.44
CA ARG A 157 -9.11 9.58 -1.98
C ARG A 157 -7.67 9.52 -1.48
N GLU A 158 -6.88 8.57 -1.98
CA GLU A 158 -5.47 8.43 -1.63
C GLU A 158 -4.67 9.67 -2.04
N ALA A 159 -4.92 10.20 -3.24
CA ALA A 159 -4.30 11.42 -3.72
C ALA A 159 -4.66 12.63 -2.86
N LEU A 160 -5.92 12.80 -2.46
CA LEU A 160 -6.35 13.87 -1.56
C LEU A 160 -5.58 13.82 -0.23
N TYR A 161 -5.40 12.62 0.34
CA TYR A 161 -4.65 12.46 1.58
C TYR A 161 -3.18 12.88 1.41
N TYR A 162 -2.49 12.37 0.40
CA TYR A 162 -1.06 12.63 0.23
C TYR A 162 -0.76 14.07 -0.21
N VAL A 163 -1.58 14.67 -1.06
CA VAL A 163 -1.47 16.11 -1.37
C VAL A 163 -1.70 16.96 -0.11
N GLY A 164 -2.72 16.62 0.69
CA GLY A 164 -2.94 17.27 1.98
C GLY A 164 -1.74 17.15 2.93
N TYR A 165 -1.11 15.98 2.95
CA TYR A 165 0.08 15.74 3.76
C TYR A 165 1.30 16.57 3.29
N ALA A 166 1.52 16.69 1.97
CA ALA A 166 2.56 17.53 1.41
C ALA A 166 2.39 19.01 1.81
N LEU A 167 1.17 19.52 1.64
CA LEU A 167 0.81 20.88 2.01
C LEU A 167 1.01 21.15 3.52
N MET A 168 0.58 20.18 4.38
CA MET A 168 0.78 20.28 5.82
C MET A 168 2.26 20.31 6.19
N SER A 169 3.10 19.52 5.51
CA SER A 169 4.55 19.48 5.75
C SER A 169 5.23 20.80 5.44
N ARG A 170 4.74 21.54 4.45
CA ARG A 170 5.22 22.90 4.12
C ARG A 170 4.61 24.01 4.97
N GLY A 171 3.65 23.68 5.84
CA GLY A 171 2.97 24.69 6.66
C GLY A 171 1.77 25.38 5.99
N GLU A 172 1.33 24.89 4.83
CA GLU A 172 0.17 25.40 4.10
C GLU A 172 -1.14 24.83 4.67
N TYR A 173 -1.37 25.10 5.96
CA TYR A 173 -2.40 24.43 6.76
C TYR A 173 -3.83 24.65 6.26
N ASP A 174 -4.16 25.82 5.73
CA ASP A 174 -5.52 26.09 5.21
C ASP A 174 -5.82 25.25 3.97
N MET A 175 -4.84 25.12 3.08
CA MET A 175 -4.99 24.27 1.91
C MET A 175 -4.97 22.78 2.29
N ALA A 176 -4.06 22.38 3.17
CA ALA A 176 -3.99 21.01 3.68
C ALA A 176 -5.34 20.57 4.29
N LEU A 177 -5.94 21.45 5.10
CA LEU A 177 -7.23 21.19 5.72
C LEU A 177 -8.33 20.95 4.68
N LYS A 178 -8.38 21.74 3.60
CA LYS A 178 -9.34 21.54 2.51
C LYS A 178 -9.21 20.15 1.86
N TYR A 179 -7.96 19.71 1.61
CA TYR A 179 -7.70 18.39 1.05
C TYR A 179 -8.08 17.27 2.01
N PHE A 180 -7.74 17.38 3.30
CA PHE A 180 -8.11 16.37 4.28
C PHE A 180 -9.62 16.31 4.54
N LEU A 181 -10.34 17.44 4.50
CA LEU A 181 -11.80 17.44 4.61
C LEU A 181 -12.44 16.72 3.43
N LYS A 182 -12.00 16.97 2.19
CA LYS A 182 -12.46 16.23 1.02
C LYS A 182 -12.11 14.73 1.11
N CYS A 183 -10.91 14.40 1.60
CA CYS A 183 -10.53 13.00 1.84
C CYS A 183 -11.45 12.34 2.89
N ASN A 184 -11.79 13.06 3.97
CA ASN A 184 -12.70 12.56 5.00
C ASN A 184 -14.12 12.33 4.44
N ASP A 185 -14.59 13.18 3.54
CA ASP A 185 -15.90 12.97 2.90
C ASP A 185 -15.86 11.77 1.95
N ALA A 186 -14.76 11.58 1.21
CA ALA A 186 -14.55 10.37 0.41
C ALA A 186 -14.51 9.10 1.28
N ASN A 187 -13.84 9.13 2.45
CA ASN A 187 -13.84 8.00 3.38
C ASN A 187 -15.24 7.58 3.82
N LYS A 188 -16.12 8.56 4.13
CA LYS A 188 -17.51 8.27 4.53
C LYS A 188 -18.34 7.60 3.42
N LEU A 189 -18.03 7.92 2.16
CA LEU A 189 -18.73 7.36 1.01
C LEU A 189 -18.21 5.96 0.63
N LEU A 190 -16.90 5.73 0.76
CA LEU A 190 -16.24 4.54 0.26
C LEU A 190 -16.10 3.43 1.31
N ASP A 191 -15.93 3.80 2.58
CA ASP A 191 -15.61 2.85 3.64
C ASP A 191 -16.89 2.43 4.38
N LYS A 192 -17.20 1.13 4.34
CA LYS A 192 -18.30 0.52 5.13
C LYS A 192 -17.89 0.29 6.58
N GLU A 193 -16.60 0.09 6.82
CA GLU A 193 -16.00 -0.15 8.13
C GLU A 193 -14.86 0.84 8.33
N PRO A 194 -14.49 1.17 9.59
CA PRO A 194 -13.38 2.06 9.86
C PRO A 194 -12.07 1.58 9.23
N THR A 195 -11.39 2.47 8.54
CA THR A 195 -10.13 2.19 7.85
C THR A 195 -8.99 3.05 8.39
N GLY A 196 -7.75 2.62 8.12
CA GLY A 196 -6.57 3.41 8.44
C GLY A 196 -6.54 4.76 7.71
N PHE A 197 -7.14 4.89 6.53
CA PHE A 197 -7.29 6.17 5.84
C PHE A 197 -8.23 7.11 6.59
N GLN A 198 -9.36 6.60 7.07
CA GLN A 198 -10.32 7.39 7.82
C GLN A 198 -9.71 7.92 9.12
N THR A 199 -9.12 7.05 9.94
CA THR A 199 -8.55 7.44 11.24
C THR A 199 -7.37 8.40 11.09
N LYS A 200 -6.45 8.13 10.12
CA LYS A 200 -5.32 9.02 9.83
C LYS A 200 -5.77 10.38 9.30
N THR A 201 -6.81 10.43 8.46
CA THR A 201 -7.37 11.69 7.96
C THR A 201 -7.95 12.53 9.09
N LEU A 202 -8.78 11.93 9.96
CA LEU A 202 -9.34 12.62 11.12
C LEU A 202 -8.24 13.15 12.05
N LEU A 203 -7.18 12.36 12.26
CA LEU A 203 -6.03 12.75 13.06
C LEU A 203 -5.32 13.99 12.48
N LYS A 204 -5.06 14.00 11.17
CA LYS A 204 -4.42 15.15 10.49
C LYS A 204 -5.27 16.41 10.55
N ILE A 205 -6.60 16.29 10.44
CA ILE A 205 -7.51 17.43 10.60
C ILE A 205 -7.42 17.97 12.03
N GLY A 206 -7.47 17.10 13.05
CA GLY A 206 -7.32 17.50 14.44
C GLY A 206 -5.97 18.19 14.70
N ASN A 207 -4.88 17.64 14.18
CA ASN A 207 -3.54 18.22 14.30
C ASN A 207 -3.47 19.63 13.68
N ILE A 208 -4.09 19.85 12.53
CA ILE A 208 -4.13 21.18 11.91
C ILE A 208 -4.93 22.17 12.76
N TYR A 209 -6.06 21.75 13.34
CA TYR A 209 -6.82 22.62 14.24
C TYR A 209 -6.03 22.98 15.50
N ASP A 210 -5.25 22.05 16.09
CA ASP A 210 -4.36 22.37 17.22
C ASP A 210 -3.29 23.39 16.82
N ILE A 211 -2.62 23.23 15.66
CA ILE A 211 -1.66 24.21 15.13
C ILE A 211 -2.31 25.58 14.98
N LYS A 212 -3.56 25.64 14.51
CA LYS A 212 -4.34 26.86 14.34
C LYS A 212 -4.93 27.40 15.65
N LYS A 213 -4.58 26.81 16.80
CA LYS A 213 -5.08 27.18 18.15
C LYS A 213 -6.61 27.06 18.28
N ARG A 214 -7.23 26.19 17.49
CA ARG A 214 -8.66 25.88 17.52
C ARG A 214 -8.89 24.59 18.30
N ARG A 215 -8.59 24.61 19.59
CA ARG A 215 -8.54 23.41 20.45
C ARG A 215 -9.85 22.63 20.47
N THR A 216 -10.99 23.29 20.61
CA THR A 216 -12.31 22.64 20.65
C THR A 216 -12.58 21.84 19.38
N ASP A 217 -12.22 22.37 18.22
CA ASP A 217 -12.37 21.69 16.96
C ASP A 217 -11.43 20.46 16.89
N ALA A 218 -10.16 20.62 17.30
CA ALA A 218 -9.19 19.52 17.35
C ALA A 218 -9.69 18.34 18.20
N GLU A 219 -10.16 18.62 19.42
CA GLU A 219 -10.74 17.62 20.33
C GLU A 219 -11.93 16.92 19.71
N GLY A 220 -12.79 17.64 18.99
CA GLY A 220 -13.92 17.07 18.29
C GLY A 220 -13.49 16.01 17.27
N TYR A 221 -12.38 16.23 16.56
CA TYR A 221 -11.84 15.25 15.61
C TYR A 221 -11.17 14.06 16.29
N TYR A 222 -10.43 14.27 17.37
CA TYR A 222 -9.83 13.16 18.16
C TYR A 222 -10.91 12.29 18.79
N LYS A 223 -11.98 12.86 19.33
CA LYS A 223 -13.13 12.13 19.86
C LYS A 223 -13.85 11.30 18.79
N LYS A 224 -13.93 11.79 17.54
CA LYS A 224 -14.47 11.00 16.42
C LYS A 224 -13.64 9.74 16.17
N ILE A 225 -12.30 9.79 16.33
CA ILE A 225 -11.45 8.59 16.18
C ILE A 225 -11.77 7.58 17.28
N LEU A 226 -11.92 8.03 18.54
CA LEU A 226 -12.25 7.14 19.66
C LEU A 226 -13.65 6.51 19.56
N ALA A 227 -14.57 7.12 18.81
CA ALA A 227 -15.87 6.56 18.54
C ALA A 227 -15.88 5.48 17.44
N LEU A 228 -14.78 5.31 16.70
CA LEU A 228 -14.61 4.25 15.71
C LEU A 228 -13.96 3.02 16.37
N LYS A 229 -14.02 1.87 15.67
CA LYS A 229 -13.19 0.71 16.02
C LYS A 229 -11.71 1.09 15.92
N ASP A 230 -10.90 0.66 16.86
CA ASP A 230 -9.45 0.92 16.80
C ASP A 230 -8.82 0.22 15.59
N VAL A 231 -8.21 1.02 14.73
CA VAL A 231 -7.51 0.56 13.53
C VAL A 231 -6.09 1.11 13.57
N SER A 232 -5.11 0.22 13.52
CA SER A 232 -3.69 0.60 13.50
C SER A 232 -3.28 1.47 14.70
N ASN A 233 -3.79 1.16 15.89
CA ASN A 233 -3.50 1.88 17.15
C ASN A 233 -3.92 3.37 17.11
N SER A 234 -4.97 3.69 16.39
CA SER A 234 -5.47 5.06 16.19
C SER A 234 -5.98 5.69 17.50
N HIS A 235 -6.50 4.88 18.43
CA HIS A 235 -6.98 5.36 19.73
C HIS A 235 -5.84 5.94 20.57
N ALA A 236 -4.70 5.27 20.64
CA ALA A 236 -3.54 5.77 21.41
C ALA A 236 -3.05 7.14 20.90
N GLU A 237 -3.04 7.36 19.59
CA GLU A 237 -2.68 8.67 19.01
C GLU A 237 -3.73 9.74 19.34
N ALA A 238 -5.02 9.41 19.25
CA ALA A 238 -6.10 10.34 19.57
C ALA A 238 -6.09 10.72 21.05
N GLU A 239 -5.91 9.77 21.97
CA GLU A 239 -5.80 10.01 23.41
C GLU A 239 -4.59 10.87 23.76
N LYS A 240 -3.44 10.61 23.12
CA LYS A 240 -2.24 11.43 23.27
C LYS A 240 -2.53 12.90 22.98
N TYR A 241 -3.19 13.19 21.87
CA TYR A 241 -3.46 14.56 21.44
C TYR A 241 -4.69 15.18 22.14
N LEU A 242 -5.57 14.37 22.74
CA LEU A 242 -6.57 14.88 23.69
C LEU A 242 -5.93 15.37 25.00
N LYS A 243 -4.89 14.69 25.48
CA LYS A 243 -4.16 15.10 26.71
C LYS A 243 -3.23 16.28 26.44
N THR A 244 -2.52 16.26 25.31
CA THR A 244 -1.53 17.28 24.95
C THR A 244 -1.74 17.70 23.51
N PRO A 245 -2.08 19.00 23.24
CA PRO A 245 -2.28 19.47 21.87
C PRO A 245 -1.11 19.14 20.96
N PHE A 246 -1.42 18.79 19.71
CA PHE A 246 -0.39 18.57 18.71
C PHE A 246 0.42 19.85 18.45
N LYS A 247 1.75 19.72 18.45
CA LYS A 247 2.69 20.79 18.11
C LYS A 247 3.58 20.31 16.95
N LYS A 248 3.91 21.21 16.04
CA LYS A 248 4.89 20.97 14.98
C LYS A 248 6.29 21.12 15.53
#